data_82d2127f87379275b472d4f17c2313b2
#
_entry.id   82d2127f87379275b472d4f17c2313b2
#
_cell.length_a   1.000
_cell.length_b   1.000
_cell.length_c   1.000
_cell.angle_alpha   90.00
_cell.angle_beta   90.00
_cell.angle_gamma   90.00
#
_symmetry.space_group_name_H-M   'P 1'
#
loop_
_entity.id
_entity.type
_entity.pdbx_description
1 polymer ?
#
loop_
_entity_poly.entity_id
_entity_poly.type
_entity_poly.pdbx_seq_one_letter_code
_entity_poly.pdbx_strand_id
1 'polypeptide(L)'
;MHIRDAQATKGRILASAVSEFAYHGYAGARVARIADAAQANKSMIYAYFGNKDQLFDAVIDAAVGGLHVAVPFTPEDLPGYGARLFDFIAAHMVEVRIDAWRRLERPAVTSLEREIFAEKIAALDELKAATGATFDSADLLVAVLALAWSWVAVPAALGSLASGDVATQRERVVQSIEALCSAIMEPRA
;
A
#
# COMPACT_ATOMS: atom_id res chain seq x y z
N MET A 1 -4.56 -29.27 -20.15
CA MET A 1 -4.60 -27.80 -19.98
C MET A 1 -3.30 -27.38 -19.31
N HIS A 2 -2.45 -26.63 -20.03
CA HIS A 2 -1.09 -26.41 -19.57
C HIS A 2 -1.07 -25.45 -18.36
N ILE A 3 -0.13 -25.68 -17.43
CA ILE A 3 0.09 -24.84 -16.23
C ILE A 3 0.23 -23.35 -16.61
N ARG A 4 0.83 -23.03 -17.75
CA ARG A 4 0.93 -21.68 -18.32
C ARG A 4 -0.43 -21.01 -18.56
N ASP A 5 -1.42 -21.75 -19.07
CA ASP A 5 -2.76 -21.21 -19.37
C ASP A 5 -3.53 -20.90 -18.09
N ALA A 6 -3.32 -21.71 -17.05
CA ALA A 6 -3.92 -21.50 -15.73
C ALA A 6 -3.38 -20.24 -15.05
N GLN A 7 -2.06 -20.03 -15.08
CA GLN A 7 -1.44 -18.82 -14.54
C GLN A 7 -1.85 -17.55 -15.30
N ALA A 8 -1.88 -17.62 -16.64
CA ALA A 8 -2.34 -16.49 -17.45
C ALA A 8 -3.80 -16.13 -17.15
N THR A 9 -4.66 -17.15 -16.99
CA THR A 9 -6.06 -16.95 -16.62
C THR A 9 -6.23 -16.37 -15.22
N LYS A 10 -5.48 -16.89 -14.24
CA LYS A 10 -5.45 -16.35 -12.88
C LYS A 10 -5.03 -14.87 -12.87
N GLY A 11 -4.00 -14.52 -13.64
CA GLY A 11 -3.54 -13.13 -13.80
C GLY A 11 -4.60 -12.21 -14.41
N ARG A 12 -5.31 -12.66 -15.48
CA ARG A 12 -6.41 -11.86 -16.06
C ARG A 12 -7.56 -11.64 -15.09
N ILE A 13 -7.93 -12.67 -14.33
CA ILE A 13 -8.99 -12.55 -13.31
C ILE A 13 -8.57 -11.54 -12.24
N LEU A 14 -7.33 -11.62 -11.75
CA LEU A 14 -6.82 -10.72 -10.72
C LEU A 14 -6.79 -9.26 -11.24
N ALA A 15 -6.30 -9.01 -12.44
CA ALA A 15 -6.28 -7.68 -13.05
C ALA A 15 -7.70 -7.10 -13.24
N SER A 16 -8.66 -7.94 -13.67
CA SER A 16 -10.06 -7.53 -13.79
C SER A 16 -10.71 -7.26 -12.42
N ALA A 17 -10.33 -8.03 -11.39
CA ALA A 17 -10.78 -7.82 -10.03
C ALA A 17 -10.25 -6.52 -9.44
N VAL A 18 -8.97 -6.19 -9.67
CA VAL A 18 -8.36 -4.90 -9.30
C VAL A 18 -9.22 -3.75 -9.84
N SER A 19 -9.52 -3.75 -11.14
CA SER A 19 -10.33 -2.71 -11.78
C SER A 19 -11.76 -2.64 -11.21
N GLU A 20 -12.40 -3.79 -11.03
CA GLU A 20 -13.77 -3.88 -10.52
C GLU A 20 -13.88 -3.36 -9.07
N PHE A 21 -12.97 -3.79 -8.19
CA PHE A 21 -12.97 -3.34 -6.80
C PHE A 21 -12.56 -1.87 -6.66
N ALA A 22 -11.61 -1.39 -7.45
CA ALA A 22 -11.22 0.02 -7.43
C ALA A 22 -12.38 0.93 -7.84
N TYR A 23 -13.21 0.51 -8.80
CA TYR A 23 -14.29 1.34 -9.32
C TYR A 23 -15.58 1.26 -8.48
N HIS A 24 -15.92 0.06 -7.98
CA HIS A 24 -17.21 -0.21 -7.35
C HIS A 24 -17.15 -0.46 -5.83
N GLY A 25 -15.97 -0.48 -5.25
CA GLY A 25 -15.76 -0.91 -3.86
C GLY A 25 -15.96 -2.41 -3.68
N TYR A 26 -15.76 -2.88 -2.45
CA TYR A 26 -15.98 -4.29 -2.14
C TYR A 26 -17.48 -4.65 -2.26
N ALA A 27 -18.38 -3.87 -1.64
CA ALA A 27 -19.82 -4.16 -1.64
C ALA A 27 -20.43 -4.11 -3.05
N GLY A 28 -20.07 -3.09 -3.85
CA GLY A 28 -20.61 -2.87 -5.21
C GLY A 28 -20.02 -3.78 -6.29
N ALA A 29 -18.88 -4.41 -6.06
CA ALA A 29 -18.22 -5.29 -7.00
C ALA A 29 -19.01 -6.58 -7.24
N ARG A 30 -19.04 -7.05 -8.50
CA ARG A 30 -19.77 -8.24 -8.93
C ARG A 30 -18.84 -9.24 -9.62
N VAL A 31 -18.77 -10.47 -9.07
CA VAL A 31 -17.97 -11.57 -9.66
C VAL A 31 -18.36 -11.85 -11.12
N ALA A 32 -19.62 -11.59 -11.50
CA ALA A 32 -20.03 -11.71 -12.90
C ALA A 32 -19.28 -10.76 -13.82
N ARG A 33 -19.18 -9.46 -13.45
CA ARG A 33 -18.46 -8.46 -14.25
C ARG A 33 -16.96 -8.76 -14.32
N ILE A 34 -16.38 -9.27 -13.22
CA ILE A 34 -14.99 -9.73 -13.21
C ILE A 34 -14.79 -10.88 -14.19
N ALA A 35 -15.70 -11.87 -14.19
CA ALA A 35 -15.64 -13.01 -15.09
C ALA A 35 -15.71 -12.58 -16.56
N ASP A 36 -16.67 -11.70 -16.90
CA ASP A 36 -16.85 -11.19 -18.26
C ASP A 36 -15.61 -10.40 -18.72
N ALA A 37 -15.08 -9.50 -17.90
CA ALA A 37 -13.89 -8.71 -18.21
C ALA A 37 -12.62 -9.56 -18.35
N ALA A 38 -12.49 -10.62 -17.55
CA ALA A 38 -11.35 -11.55 -17.58
C ALA A 38 -11.45 -12.58 -18.72
N GLN A 39 -12.55 -12.61 -19.47
CA GLN A 39 -12.87 -13.70 -20.41
C GLN A 39 -12.76 -15.07 -19.74
N ALA A 40 -13.33 -15.19 -18.55
CA ALA A 40 -13.38 -16.38 -17.74
C ALA A 40 -14.84 -16.67 -17.33
N ASN A 41 -15.09 -17.81 -16.72
CA ASN A 41 -16.39 -18.07 -16.11
C ASN A 41 -16.30 -17.97 -14.58
N LYS A 42 -17.46 -17.81 -13.92
CA LYS A 42 -17.52 -17.70 -12.45
C LYS A 42 -16.93 -18.92 -11.75
N SER A 43 -17.12 -20.12 -12.32
CA SER A 43 -16.58 -21.37 -11.72
C SER A 43 -15.05 -21.34 -11.69
N MET A 44 -14.41 -20.76 -12.70
CA MET A 44 -12.94 -20.60 -12.71
C MET A 44 -12.50 -19.62 -11.62
N ILE A 45 -13.23 -18.51 -11.41
CA ILE A 45 -12.91 -17.56 -10.35
C ILE A 45 -12.99 -18.24 -8.98
N TYR A 46 -14.06 -18.98 -8.73
CA TYR A 46 -14.20 -19.72 -7.47
C TYR A 46 -13.18 -20.85 -7.31
N ALA A 47 -12.80 -21.50 -8.39
CA ALA A 47 -11.75 -22.54 -8.36
C ALA A 47 -10.36 -21.98 -8.05
N TYR A 48 -10.03 -20.77 -8.52
CA TYR A 48 -8.72 -20.15 -8.28
C TYR A 48 -8.62 -19.37 -6.98
N PHE A 49 -9.71 -18.74 -6.55
CA PHE A 49 -9.70 -17.77 -5.45
C PHE A 49 -10.68 -18.12 -4.31
N GLY A 50 -11.52 -19.14 -4.47
CA GLY A 50 -12.48 -19.58 -3.47
C GLY A 50 -13.77 -18.77 -3.49
N ASN A 51 -13.79 -17.59 -2.88
CA ASN A 51 -14.97 -16.72 -2.80
C ASN A 51 -14.60 -15.26 -3.08
N LYS A 52 -15.60 -14.35 -3.00
CA LYS A 52 -15.36 -12.91 -3.23
C LYS A 52 -14.40 -12.30 -2.20
N ASP A 53 -14.46 -12.76 -0.96
CA ASP A 53 -13.59 -12.29 0.11
C ASP A 53 -12.14 -12.66 -0.17
N GLN A 54 -11.89 -13.92 -0.50
CA GLN A 54 -10.56 -14.42 -0.83
C GLN A 54 -10.01 -13.81 -2.13
N LEU A 55 -10.88 -13.52 -3.11
CA LEU A 55 -10.48 -12.78 -4.31
C LEU A 55 -10.08 -11.34 -3.96
N PHE A 56 -10.79 -10.69 -3.06
CA PHE A 56 -10.44 -9.35 -2.60
C PHE A 56 -9.14 -9.37 -1.79
N ASP A 57 -8.95 -10.35 -0.91
CA ASP A 57 -7.70 -10.52 -0.17
C ASP A 57 -6.50 -10.74 -1.13
N ALA A 58 -6.69 -11.52 -2.21
CA ALA A 58 -5.67 -11.69 -3.23
C ALA A 58 -5.37 -10.38 -4.00
N VAL A 59 -6.34 -9.50 -4.17
CA VAL A 59 -6.12 -8.15 -4.74
C VAL A 59 -5.32 -7.28 -3.78
N ILE A 60 -5.64 -7.31 -2.48
CA ILE A 60 -4.86 -6.60 -1.45
C ILE A 60 -3.43 -7.12 -1.41
N ASP A 61 -3.23 -8.44 -1.39
CA ASP A 61 -1.89 -9.06 -1.39
C ASP A 61 -1.07 -8.66 -2.62
N ALA A 62 -1.71 -8.59 -3.79
CA ALA A 62 -1.03 -8.15 -5.01
C ALA A 62 -0.63 -6.66 -4.93
N ALA A 63 -1.47 -5.79 -4.38
CA ALA A 63 -1.19 -4.37 -4.21
C ALA A 63 -0.06 -4.14 -3.18
N VAL A 64 -0.17 -4.78 -2.01
CA VAL A 64 0.83 -4.66 -0.92
C VAL A 64 2.17 -5.27 -1.33
N GLY A 65 2.16 -6.47 -1.92
CA GLY A 65 3.38 -7.13 -2.42
C GLY A 65 4.02 -6.36 -3.56
N GLY A 66 3.22 -5.80 -4.48
CA GLY A 66 3.71 -4.95 -5.56
C GLY A 66 4.39 -3.68 -5.04
N LEU A 67 3.78 -3.01 -4.06
CA LEU A 67 4.40 -1.87 -3.38
C LEU A 67 5.70 -2.25 -2.66
N HIS A 68 5.70 -3.37 -1.92
CA HIS A 68 6.88 -3.84 -1.19
C HIS A 68 8.08 -4.08 -2.12
N VAL A 69 7.85 -4.68 -3.29
CA VAL A 69 8.89 -4.93 -4.30
C VAL A 69 9.33 -3.62 -4.99
N ALA A 70 8.37 -2.76 -5.35
CA ALA A 70 8.67 -1.51 -6.07
C ALA A 70 9.37 -0.45 -5.19
N VAL A 71 9.07 -0.45 -3.89
CA VAL A 71 9.61 0.50 -2.91
C VAL A 71 10.27 -0.28 -1.77
N PRO A 72 11.50 -0.75 -1.96
CA PRO A 72 12.26 -1.43 -0.91
C PRO A 72 12.41 -0.56 0.33
N PHE A 73 12.22 -1.16 1.50
CA PHE A 73 12.37 -0.47 2.77
C PHE A 73 13.85 -0.25 3.10
N THR A 74 14.21 0.97 3.49
CA THR A 74 15.57 1.37 3.85
C THR A 74 15.52 2.08 5.19
N PRO A 75 15.70 1.35 6.32
CA PRO A 75 15.61 1.93 7.66
C PRO A 75 16.65 3.02 7.91
N GLU A 76 17.81 2.97 7.22
CA GLU A 76 18.88 3.96 7.31
C GLU A 76 18.58 5.25 6.52
N ASP A 77 17.60 5.21 5.60
CA ASP A 77 17.20 6.33 4.75
C ASP A 77 15.66 6.44 4.71
N LEU A 78 15.05 6.76 5.84
CA LEU A 78 13.60 6.94 5.94
C LEU A 78 13.08 8.12 5.10
N PRO A 79 13.79 9.27 4.98
CA PRO A 79 13.39 10.34 4.07
C PRO A 79 13.35 9.89 2.60
N GLY A 80 14.37 9.20 2.13
CA GLY A 80 14.40 8.64 0.78
C GLY A 80 13.36 7.53 0.57
N TYR A 81 13.12 6.68 1.57
CA TYR A 81 12.02 5.71 1.53
C TYR A 81 10.65 6.43 1.40
N GLY A 82 10.41 7.46 2.21
CA GLY A 82 9.18 8.27 2.13
C GLY A 82 9.00 8.94 0.78
N ALA A 83 10.09 9.44 0.17
CA ALA A 83 10.07 10.01 -1.17
C ALA A 83 9.64 8.98 -2.23
N ARG A 84 10.24 7.78 -2.22
CA ARG A 84 9.90 6.70 -3.15
C ARG A 84 8.46 6.22 -2.95
N LEU A 85 8.01 6.16 -1.70
CA LEU A 85 6.64 5.79 -1.37
C LEU A 85 5.65 6.84 -1.88
N PHE A 86 5.93 8.12 -1.69
CA PHE A 86 5.13 9.23 -2.25
C PHE A 86 5.02 9.12 -3.77
N ASP A 87 6.14 8.92 -4.47
CA ASP A 87 6.18 8.78 -5.92
C ASP A 87 5.34 7.58 -6.39
N PHE A 88 5.43 6.44 -5.69
CA PHE A 88 4.63 5.27 -5.98
C PHE A 88 3.14 5.55 -5.79
N ILE A 89 2.73 6.14 -4.67
CA ILE A 89 1.34 6.48 -4.37
C ILE A 89 0.76 7.41 -5.44
N ALA A 90 1.52 8.45 -5.83
CA ALA A 90 1.09 9.39 -6.86
C ALA A 90 0.87 8.74 -8.23
N ALA A 91 1.63 7.70 -8.56
CA ALA A 91 1.52 6.96 -9.82
C ALA A 91 0.46 5.84 -9.80
N HIS A 92 0.01 5.37 -8.61
CA HIS A 92 -0.79 4.15 -8.45
C HIS A 92 -2.15 4.43 -7.77
N MET A 93 -2.91 5.38 -8.33
CA MET A 93 -4.20 5.81 -7.75
C MET A 93 -5.28 4.70 -7.72
N VAL A 94 -5.13 3.65 -8.51
CA VAL A 94 -6.04 2.48 -8.48
C VAL A 94 -5.88 1.72 -7.17
N GLU A 95 -4.66 1.43 -6.77
CA GLU A 95 -4.30 0.76 -5.51
C GLU A 95 -4.70 1.60 -4.30
N VAL A 96 -4.49 2.91 -4.37
CA VAL A 96 -4.95 3.87 -3.36
C VAL A 96 -6.46 3.79 -3.15
N ARG A 97 -7.24 3.72 -4.22
CA ARG A 97 -8.70 3.59 -4.13
C ARG A 97 -9.12 2.25 -3.51
N ILE A 98 -8.44 1.17 -3.85
CA ILE A 98 -8.70 -0.15 -3.26
C ILE A 98 -8.45 -0.12 -1.74
N ASP A 99 -7.35 0.48 -1.29
CA ASP A 99 -7.04 0.63 0.13
C ASP A 99 -8.10 1.49 0.86
N ALA A 100 -8.55 2.58 0.24
CA ALA A 100 -9.63 3.39 0.79
C ALA A 100 -10.94 2.60 0.95
N TRP A 101 -11.35 1.83 -0.06
CA TRP A 101 -12.52 0.96 0.01
C TRP A 101 -12.36 -0.14 1.07
N ARG A 102 -11.16 -0.74 1.17
CA ARG A 102 -10.86 -1.74 2.20
C ARG A 102 -11.10 -1.17 3.60
N ARG A 103 -10.57 0.00 3.90
CA ARG A 103 -10.72 0.66 5.21
C ARG A 103 -12.18 0.93 5.57
N LEU A 104 -13.01 1.25 4.59
CA LEU A 104 -14.41 1.60 4.80
C LEU A 104 -15.33 0.36 4.90
N GLU A 105 -15.12 -0.63 4.05
CA GLU A 105 -16.08 -1.71 3.86
C GLU A 105 -15.60 -3.06 4.41
N ARG A 106 -14.28 -3.29 4.48
CA ARG A 106 -13.71 -4.57 4.92
C ARG A 106 -12.30 -4.37 5.51
N PRO A 107 -12.18 -3.87 6.75
CA PRO A 107 -10.91 -3.57 7.40
C PRO A 107 -10.18 -4.84 7.88
N ALA A 108 -10.03 -5.82 6.99
CA ALA A 108 -9.28 -7.04 7.26
C ALA A 108 -7.79 -6.85 6.90
N VAL A 109 -6.91 -7.47 7.66
CA VAL A 109 -5.46 -7.50 7.43
C VAL A 109 -5.07 -8.88 6.92
N THR A 110 -4.35 -8.94 5.79
CA THR A 110 -3.86 -10.21 5.23
C THR A 110 -2.61 -10.71 5.97
N SER A 111 -2.28 -11.99 5.81
CA SER A 111 -1.05 -12.56 6.39
C SER A 111 0.19 -11.92 5.78
N LEU A 112 0.21 -11.74 4.45
CA LEU A 112 1.32 -11.11 3.74
C LEU A 112 1.56 -9.68 4.21
N GLU A 113 0.49 -8.88 4.37
CA GLU A 113 0.61 -7.52 4.87
C GLU A 113 1.22 -7.49 6.27
N ARG A 114 0.78 -8.39 7.15
CA ARG A 114 1.32 -8.49 8.52
C ARG A 114 2.79 -8.88 8.53
N GLU A 115 3.20 -9.82 7.70
CA GLU A 115 4.59 -10.24 7.54
C GLU A 115 5.48 -9.09 7.07
N ILE A 116 5.07 -8.38 6.01
CA ILE A 116 5.81 -7.23 5.48
C ILE A 116 5.99 -6.12 6.53
N PHE A 117 4.96 -5.80 7.30
CA PHE A 117 5.11 -4.78 8.35
C PHE A 117 5.93 -5.26 9.55
N ALA A 118 5.84 -6.54 9.90
CA ALA A 118 6.69 -7.11 10.95
C ALA A 118 8.18 -7.07 10.57
N GLU A 119 8.52 -7.38 9.32
CA GLU A 119 9.89 -7.26 8.80
C GLU A 119 10.41 -5.81 8.87
N LYS A 120 9.60 -4.83 8.49
CA LYS A 120 9.98 -3.41 8.56
C LYS A 120 10.22 -2.94 10.01
N ILE A 121 9.37 -3.37 10.93
CA ILE A 121 9.52 -3.06 12.36
C ILE A 121 10.80 -3.71 12.89
N ALA A 122 11.08 -4.97 12.56
CA ALA A 122 12.29 -5.66 12.97
C ALA A 122 13.57 -4.95 12.47
N ALA A 123 13.57 -4.48 11.21
CA ALA A 123 14.68 -3.72 10.66
C ALA A 123 14.90 -2.38 11.39
N LEU A 124 13.84 -1.71 11.82
CA LEU A 124 13.95 -0.50 12.67
C LEU A 124 14.44 -0.81 14.09
N ASP A 125 14.04 -1.95 14.65
CA ASP A 125 14.54 -2.40 15.96
C ASP A 125 16.05 -2.72 15.92
N GLU A 126 16.53 -3.30 14.82
CA GLU A 126 17.96 -3.52 14.58
C GLU A 126 18.73 -2.19 14.48
N LEU A 127 18.20 -1.22 13.71
CA LEU A 127 18.78 0.12 13.59
C LEU A 127 18.83 0.82 14.96
N LYS A 128 17.73 0.75 15.71
CA LYS A 128 17.64 1.30 17.08
C LYS A 128 18.70 0.70 17.99
N ALA A 129 18.87 -0.62 17.96
CA ALA A 129 19.90 -1.30 18.78
C ALA A 129 21.32 -0.89 18.37
N ALA A 130 21.59 -0.70 17.08
CA ALA A 130 22.89 -0.31 16.56
C ALA A 130 23.25 1.16 16.87
N THR A 131 22.26 2.05 16.91
CA THR A 131 22.47 3.50 17.12
C THR A 131 22.28 3.97 18.55
N GLY A 132 21.65 3.16 19.42
CA GLY A 132 21.26 3.56 20.77
C GLY A 132 20.10 4.58 20.81
N ALA A 133 19.40 4.79 19.70
CA ALA A 133 18.26 5.70 19.61
C ALA A 133 17.08 5.19 20.45
N THR A 134 16.23 6.11 20.90
CA THR A 134 15.10 5.81 21.79
C THR A 134 13.77 6.18 21.14
N PHE A 135 13.29 5.35 20.23
CA PHE A 135 11.98 5.51 19.58
C PHE A 135 11.20 4.19 19.62
N ASP A 136 9.88 4.27 19.46
CA ASP A 136 9.07 3.10 19.16
C ASP A 136 9.09 2.87 17.63
N SER A 137 9.50 1.66 17.22
CA SER A 137 9.70 1.33 15.80
C SER A 137 8.38 1.31 15.02
N ALA A 138 7.28 0.88 15.66
CA ALA A 138 5.97 0.88 15.03
C ALA A 138 5.44 2.31 14.89
N ASP A 139 5.56 3.14 15.91
CA ASP A 139 5.12 4.54 15.88
C ASP A 139 5.90 5.35 14.84
N LEU A 140 7.23 5.14 14.75
CA LEU A 140 8.06 5.78 13.73
C LEU A 140 7.62 5.38 12.32
N LEU A 141 7.40 4.09 12.09
CA LEU A 141 6.94 3.61 10.78
C LEU A 141 5.57 4.18 10.43
N VAL A 142 4.63 4.21 11.38
CA VAL A 142 3.30 4.82 11.21
C VAL A 142 3.42 6.28 10.82
N ALA A 143 4.28 7.06 11.49
CA ALA A 143 4.47 8.48 11.19
C ALA A 143 5.07 8.70 9.79
N VAL A 144 6.07 7.93 9.39
CA VAL A 144 6.66 7.98 8.04
C VAL A 144 5.62 7.65 6.96
N LEU A 145 4.85 6.58 7.16
CA LEU A 145 3.77 6.21 6.26
C LEU A 145 2.69 7.29 6.18
N ALA A 146 2.26 7.83 7.32
CA ALA A 146 1.25 8.89 7.37
C ALA A 146 1.69 10.15 6.61
N LEU A 147 2.95 10.55 6.74
CA LEU A 147 3.51 11.67 6.00
C LEU A 147 3.54 11.41 4.49
N ALA A 148 3.97 10.23 4.06
CA ALA A 148 3.99 9.86 2.64
C ALA A 148 2.58 9.78 2.03
N TRP A 149 1.57 9.32 2.80
CA TRP A 149 0.18 9.24 2.38
C TRP A 149 -0.62 10.53 2.57
N SER A 150 -0.05 11.57 3.20
CA SER A 150 -0.76 12.78 3.64
C SER A 150 -1.58 13.43 2.52
N TRP A 151 -1.04 13.53 1.31
CA TRP A 151 -1.69 14.20 0.17
C TRP A 151 -2.91 13.47 -0.38
N VAL A 152 -3.00 12.18 -0.18
CA VAL A 152 -4.18 11.38 -0.58
C VAL A 152 -5.30 11.50 0.45
N ALA A 153 -4.94 11.74 1.71
CA ALA A 153 -5.87 11.83 2.82
C ALA A 153 -6.33 13.27 3.15
N VAL A 154 -5.73 14.29 2.52
CA VAL A 154 -6.03 15.70 2.77
C VAL A 154 -7.45 16.05 2.30
N PRO A 155 -8.25 16.77 3.12
CA PRO A 155 -9.53 17.30 2.67
C PRO A 155 -9.38 18.18 1.42
N ALA A 156 -10.27 18.01 0.44
CA ALA A 156 -10.17 18.70 -0.86
C ALA A 156 -10.07 20.24 -0.71
N ALA A 157 -10.76 20.82 0.28
CA ALA A 157 -10.66 22.24 0.56
C ALA A 157 -9.25 22.66 0.98
N LEU A 158 -8.59 21.87 1.84
CA LEU A 158 -7.21 22.15 2.26
C LEU A 158 -6.24 21.91 1.12
N GLY A 159 -6.44 20.84 0.34
CA GLY A 159 -5.63 20.56 -0.86
C GLY A 159 -5.67 21.70 -1.89
N SER A 160 -6.83 22.36 -2.06
CA SER A 160 -6.98 23.50 -2.96
C SER A 160 -6.29 24.79 -2.46
N LEU A 161 -6.05 24.90 -1.16
CA LEU A 161 -5.34 26.03 -0.53
C LEU A 161 -3.83 25.78 -0.43
N ALA A 162 -3.40 24.52 -0.47
CA ALA A 162 -2.00 24.19 -0.43
C ALA A 162 -1.33 24.56 -1.76
N SER A 163 -0.41 25.50 -1.70
CA SER A 163 0.37 25.93 -2.86
C SER A 163 1.45 24.90 -3.23
N GLY A 164 1.70 24.71 -4.51
CA GLY A 164 2.79 23.90 -5.04
C GLY A 164 2.30 22.73 -5.92
N ASP A 165 3.16 22.33 -6.79
CA ASP A 165 3.00 21.14 -7.64
C ASP A 165 3.36 19.84 -6.89
N VAL A 166 3.27 18.71 -7.57
CA VAL A 166 3.60 17.40 -7.00
C VAL A 166 5.06 17.33 -6.52
N ALA A 167 5.98 17.99 -7.22
CA ALA A 167 7.39 18.03 -6.82
C ALA A 167 7.57 18.78 -5.49
N THR A 168 6.93 19.93 -5.34
CA THR A 168 6.92 20.72 -4.10
C THR A 168 6.31 19.91 -2.94
N GLN A 169 5.24 19.18 -3.21
CA GLN A 169 4.59 18.33 -2.21
C GLN A 169 5.52 17.20 -1.76
N ARG A 170 6.20 16.56 -2.70
CA ARG A 170 7.21 15.54 -2.44
C ARG A 170 8.34 16.06 -1.55
N GLU A 171 8.90 17.23 -1.87
CA GLU A 171 9.95 17.86 -1.07
C GLU A 171 9.51 18.12 0.37
N ARG A 172 8.28 18.61 0.57
CA ARG A 172 7.71 18.83 1.91
C ARG A 172 7.57 17.53 2.71
N VAL A 173 7.18 16.44 2.06
CA VAL A 173 7.12 15.12 2.71
C VAL A 173 8.51 14.69 3.15
N VAL A 174 9.52 14.81 2.29
CA VAL A 174 10.92 14.49 2.62
C VAL A 174 11.41 15.31 3.80
N GLN A 175 11.26 16.64 3.74
CA GLN A 175 11.67 17.56 4.82
C GLN A 175 10.97 17.25 6.14
N SER A 176 9.69 16.87 6.10
CA SER A 176 8.93 16.51 7.30
C SER A 176 9.45 15.21 7.92
N ILE A 177 9.81 14.23 7.11
CA ILE A 177 10.40 12.96 7.59
C ILE A 177 11.82 13.22 8.12
N GLU A 178 12.62 14.04 7.46
CA GLU A 178 13.95 14.45 7.95
C GLU A 178 13.87 15.11 9.32
N ALA A 179 12.95 16.07 9.49
CA ALA A 179 12.72 16.74 10.78
C ALA A 179 12.27 15.77 11.87
N LEU A 180 11.36 14.83 11.53
CA LEU A 180 10.93 13.77 12.44
C LEU A 180 12.11 12.90 12.87
N CYS A 181 12.90 12.40 11.93
CA CYS A 181 14.07 11.55 12.21
C CYS A 181 15.10 12.30 13.07
N SER A 182 15.41 13.55 12.75
CA SER A 182 16.33 14.38 13.54
C SER A 182 15.85 14.53 14.99
N ALA A 183 14.56 14.82 15.19
CA ALA A 183 13.99 15.00 16.53
C ALA A 183 13.98 13.71 17.38
N ILE A 184 13.92 12.54 16.72
CA ILE A 184 13.85 11.24 17.38
C ILE A 184 15.26 10.64 17.62
N MET A 185 16.19 10.89 16.71
CA MET A 185 17.53 10.31 16.75
C MET A 185 18.54 11.16 17.57
N GLU A 186 18.18 12.39 17.92
CA GLU A 186 19.00 13.17 18.84
C GLU A 186 18.97 12.54 20.25
N PRO A 187 20.14 12.20 20.84
CA PRO A 187 20.18 11.72 22.22
C PRO A 187 19.61 12.82 23.12
N ARG A 188 18.56 12.51 23.87
CA ARG A 188 18.05 13.42 24.90
C ARG A 188 19.15 13.63 25.94
N ALA A 189 19.63 14.88 26.03
CA ALA A 189 20.62 15.31 26.99
C ALA A 189 20.13 15.11 28.43
#